data_d0d28d13a3e4b0a04c676620010ef45e
#
_entry.id   d0d28d13a3e4b0a04c676620010ef45e
#
_cell.length_a   1.000
_cell.length_b   1.000
_cell.length_c   1.000
_cell.angle_alpha   90.00
_cell.angle_beta   90.00
_cell.angle_gamma   90.00
#
_symmetry.space_group_name_H-M   'P 1'
#
loop_
_entity.id
_entity.type
_entity.pdbx_description
1 polymer ?
#
loop_
_entity_poly.entity_id
_entity_poly.type
_entity_poly.pdbx_seq_one_letter_code
_entity_poly.pdbx_strand_id
1 'polypeptide(L)'
;MSLSKDITDSFKERMSQNHDDMDITFSIMVLGTNFWPLNPPPHDFIIPVEILPTYDRFQKYYQTKHSGRKLTWLWNYSKNELRTNYLNQKYILMTSSYQMAVLLQYNRNDTMSLDELVTATSITKDLLSQVLALLVKAKILVNEESDQYDLNPSIPICASNFALS
;
A
#
# COMPACT_ATOMS: atom_id res chain seq x y z
N MET A 1 -0.48 -20.44 13.81
CA MET A 1 0.66 -19.68 13.26
C MET A 1 1.30 -20.31 12.01
N SER A 2 1.22 -21.63 11.80
CA SER A 2 1.86 -22.30 10.67
C SER A 2 1.23 -22.01 9.30
N LEU A 3 -0.11 -22.06 9.19
CA LEU A 3 -0.81 -21.96 7.89
C LEU A 3 -0.51 -20.69 7.08
N SER A 4 -0.45 -19.52 7.73
CA SER A 4 -0.18 -18.26 7.05
C SER A 4 1.25 -18.16 6.54
N LYS A 5 2.21 -18.66 7.31
CA LYS A 5 3.61 -18.73 6.91
C LYS A 5 3.78 -19.70 5.75
N ASP A 6 3.19 -20.87 5.86
CA ASP A 6 3.27 -21.92 4.83
C ASP A 6 2.68 -21.45 3.50
N ILE A 7 1.57 -20.69 3.54
CA ILE A 7 0.96 -20.09 2.34
C ILE A 7 1.88 -19.03 1.73
N THR A 8 2.45 -18.17 2.54
CA THR A 8 3.38 -17.12 2.07
C THR A 8 4.62 -17.74 1.44
N ASP A 9 5.22 -18.71 2.10
CA ASP A 9 6.45 -19.37 1.63
C ASP A 9 6.19 -20.17 0.34
N SER A 10 5.08 -20.91 0.27
CA SER A 10 4.68 -21.64 -0.92
C SER A 10 4.36 -20.71 -2.11
N PHE A 11 3.79 -19.53 -1.83
CA PHE A 11 3.56 -18.54 -2.87
C PHE A 11 4.86 -17.96 -3.42
N LYS A 12 5.80 -17.58 -2.53
CA LYS A 12 7.12 -17.07 -2.91
C LYS A 12 7.90 -18.11 -3.73
N GLU A 13 7.86 -19.36 -3.31
CA GLU A 13 8.52 -20.45 -4.02
C GLU A 13 7.95 -20.63 -5.44
N ARG A 14 6.63 -20.59 -5.60
CA ARG A 14 5.98 -20.68 -6.91
C ARG A 14 6.32 -19.48 -7.80
N MET A 15 6.40 -18.27 -7.25
CA MET A 15 6.81 -17.09 -8.02
C MET A 15 8.26 -17.21 -8.48
N SER A 16 9.15 -17.68 -7.63
CA SER A 16 10.54 -17.93 -7.97
C SER A 16 10.69 -19.00 -9.07
N GLN A 17 9.91 -20.08 -9.00
CA GLN A 17 9.92 -21.15 -10.03
C GLN A 17 9.43 -20.66 -11.39
N ASN A 18 8.51 -19.71 -11.42
CA ASN A 18 7.97 -19.14 -12.66
C ASN A 18 8.85 -18.01 -13.24
N HIS A 19 10.01 -17.71 -12.64
CA HIS A 19 10.85 -16.55 -12.98
C HIS A 19 10.10 -15.21 -12.94
N ASP A 20 9.03 -15.15 -12.17
CA ASP A 20 8.31 -13.91 -11.88
C ASP A 20 9.05 -13.16 -10.78
N ASP A 21 9.94 -12.27 -11.20
CA ASP A 21 10.66 -11.39 -10.27
C ASP A 21 9.64 -10.44 -9.62
N MET A 22 9.48 -10.59 -8.31
CA MET A 22 8.65 -9.66 -7.55
C MET A 22 9.54 -8.54 -7.02
N ASP A 23 9.36 -7.35 -7.55
CA ASP A 23 10.05 -6.14 -7.08
C ASP A 23 9.67 -5.76 -5.64
N ILE A 24 8.67 -6.45 -5.08
CA ILE A 24 8.06 -6.14 -3.79
C ILE A 24 8.19 -7.35 -2.87
N THR A 25 8.70 -7.11 -1.66
CA THR A 25 8.65 -8.11 -0.58
C THR A 25 7.22 -8.20 -0.05
N PHE A 26 6.59 -9.35 -0.25
CA PHE A 26 5.21 -9.60 0.12
C PHE A 26 5.10 -10.65 1.21
N SER A 27 4.37 -10.32 2.27
CA SER A 27 4.03 -11.25 3.34
C SER A 27 2.54 -11.13 3.65
N ILE A 28 1.86 -12.25 3.81
CA ILE A 28 0.43 -12.28 4.04
C ILE A 28 0.08 -13.14 5.23
N MET A 29 -0.92 -12.68 5.98
CA MET A 29 -1.55 -13.44 7.05
C MET A 29 -2.98 -13.77 6.64
N VAL A 30 -3.26 -15.05 6.43
CA VAL A 30 -4.62 -15.53 6.13
C VAL A 30 -5.30 -15.96 7.41
N LEU A 31 -6.41 -15.33 7.73
CA LEU A 31 -7.18 -15.52 8.94
C LEU A 31 -8.56 -16.12 8.60
N GLY A 32 -8.98 -17.09 9.40
CA GLY A 32 -10.35 -17.61 9.30
C GLY A 32 -11.33 -16.68 10.00
N THR A 33 -12.40 -16.32 9.34
CA THR A 33 -13.44 -15.40 9.87
C THR A 33 -14.07 -15.90 11.18
N ASN A 34 -14.12 -17.21 11.38
CA ASN A 34 -14.68 -17.81 12.58
C ASN A 34 -13.82 -17.60 13.84
N PHE A 35 -12.53 -17.38 13.65
CA PHE A 35 -11.56 -17.24 14.76
C PHE A 35 -11.14 -15.79 15.01
N TRP A 36 -11.31 -14.94 14.01
CA TRP A 36 -10.86 -13.55 14.03
C TRP A 36 -11.99 -12.64 13.55
N PRO A 37 -12.80 -12.08 14.46
CA PRO A 37 -13.90 -11.19 14.12
C PRO A 37 -13.37 -9.80 13.76
N LEU A 38 -12.59 -9.70 12.70
CA LEU A 38 -12.10 -8.44 12.17
C LEU A 38 -13.10 -7.88 11.16
N ASN A 39 -13.42 -6.62 11.29
CA ASN A 39 -14.30 -5.94 10.36
C ASN A 39 -13.52 -5.51 9.11
N PRO A 40 -14.04 -5.82 7.91
CA PRO A 40 -13.49 -5.28 6.67
C PRO A 40 -13.59 -3.74 6.69
N PRO A 41 -12.71 -3.05 5.95
CA PRO A 41 -12.78 -1.60 5.86
C PRO A 41 -14.15 -1.19 5.29
N PRO A 42 -14.80 -0.15 5.86
CA PRO A 42 -16.13 0.28 5.45
C PRO A 42 -16.16 1.01 4.10
N HIS A 43 -15.01 1.24 3.51
CA HIS A 43 -14.85 2.05 2.31
C HIS A 43 -14.10 1.30 1.22
N ASP A 44 -14.48 1.58 -0.02
CA ASP A 44 -13.74 1.13 -1.18
C ASP A 44 -12.34 1.77 -1.19
N PHE A 45 -11.40 1.05 -1.75
CA PHE A 45 -10.01 1.45 -1.82
C PHE A 45 -9.44 1.00 -3.17
N ILE A 46 -8.92 1.95 -3.94
CA ILE A 46 -8.23 1.64 -5.19
C ILE A 46 -6.82 1.19 -4.86
N ILE A 47 -6.51 -0.06 -5.22
CA ILE A 47 -5.20 -0.64 -5.01
C ILE A 47 -4.20 0.07 -5.93
N PRO A 48 -3.09 0.60 -5.40
CA PRO A 48 -2.05 1.19 -6.23
C PRO A 48 -1.54 0.22 -7.28
N VAL A 49 -1.27 0.74 -8.48
CA VAL A 49 -0.83 -0.07 -9.62
C VAL A 49 0.50 -0.78 -9.37
N GLU A 50 1.31 -0.26 -8.47
CA GLU A 50 2.60 -0.81 -8.07
C GLU A 50 2.44 -2.16 -7.35
N ILE A 51 1.36 -2.34 -6.59
CA ILE A 51 1.09 -3.58 -5.85
C ILE A 51 0.04 -4.48 -6.51
N LEU A 52 -0.72 -3.95 -7.45
CA LEU A 52 -1.82 -4.67 -8.11
C LEU A 52 -1.38 -6.00 -8.74
N PRO A 53 -0.24 -6.11 -9.45
CA PRO A 53 0.21 -7.38 -10.02
C PRO A 53 0.47 -8.45 -8.96
N THR A 54 1.11 -8.09 -7.85
CA THR A 54 1.39 -9.03 -6.75
C THR A 54 0.11 -9.48 -6.06
N TYR A 55 -0.82 -8.55 -5.85
CA TYR A 55 -2.16 -8.83 -5.33
C TYR A 55 -2.92 -9.84 -6.20
N ASP A 56 -3.01 -9.61 -7.50
CA ASP A 56 -3.71 -10.47 -8.44
C ASP A 56 -3.08 -11.88 -8.52
N ARG A 57 -1.75 -11.95 -8.52
CA ARG A 57 -1.01 -13.21 -8.50
C ARG A 57 -1.33 -14.02 -7.24
N PHE A 58 -1.33 -13.37 -6.09
CA PHE A 58 -1.67 -14.05 -4.84
C PHE A 58 -3.13 -14.51 -4.82
N GLN A 59 -4.06 -13.68 -5.26
CA GLN A 59 -5.47 -14.04 -5.31
C GLN A 59 -5.72 -15.26 -6.19
N LYS A 60 -5.14 -15.30 -7.38
CA LYS A 60 -5.20 -16.46 -8.29
C LYS A 60 -4.56 -17.71 -7.68
N TYR A 61 -3.40 -17.55 -7.05
CA TYR A 61 -2.73 -18.65 -6.35
C TYR A 61 -3.60 -19.23 -5.25
N TYR A 62 -4.19 -18.39 -4.42
CA TYR A 62 -5.04 -18.81 -3.31
C TYR A 62 -6.31 -19.50 -3.80
N GLN A 63 -6.96 -19.00 -4.85
CA GLN A 63 -8.14 -19.62 -5.46
C GLN A 63 -7.83 -21.01 -6.04
N THR A 64 -6.64 -21.19 -6.60
CA THR A 64 -6.20 -22.48 -7.11
C THR A 64 -6.00 -23.51 -5.99
N LYS A 65 -5.44 -23.06 -4.85
CA LYS A 65 -5.19 -23.93 -3.68
C LYS A 65 -6.45 -24.22 -2.85
N HIS A 66 -7.36 -23.27 -2.79
CA HIS A 66 -8.54 -23.29 -1.92
C HIS A 66 -9.80 -22.93 -2.70
N SER A 67 -10.25 -23.84 -3.56
CA SER A 67 -11.50 -23.67 -4.31
C SER A 67 -12.69 -23.54 -3.35
N GLY A 68 -13.58 -22.59 -3.63
CA GLY A 68 -14.78 -22.34 -2.83
C GLY A 68 -14.58 -21.40 -1.64
N ARG A 69 -13.36 -20.86 -1.42
CA ARG A 69 -13.09 -19.86 -0.39
C ARG A 69 -12.95 -18.46 -1.02
N LYS A 70 -13.56 -17.47 -0.38
CA LYS A 70 -13.45 -16.06 -0.78
C LYS A 70 -12.45 -15.36 0.12
N LEU A 71 -11.52 -14.62 -0.47
CA LEU A 71 -10.63 -13.72 0.24
C LEU A 71 -11.30 -12.36 0.43
N THR A 72 -11.18 -11.82 1.62
CA THR A 72 -11.52 -10.43 1.93
C THR A 72 -10.28 -9.74 2.44
N TRP A 73 -9.91 -8.64 1.84
CA TRP A 73 -8.70 -7.91 2.17
C TRP A 73 -8.97 -6.89 3.28
N LEU A 74 -8.11 -6.90 4.28
CA LEU A 74 -8.23 -6.05 5.45
C LEU A 74 -7.17 -4.93 5.38
N TRP A 75 -7.35 -3.98 4.48
CA TRP A 75 -6.41 -2.88 4.23
C TRP A 75 -6.15 -2.03 5.46
N ASN A 76 -7.14 -1.87 6.33
CA ASN A 76 -7.04 -1.11 7.58
C ASN A 76 -6.10 -1.72 8.61
N TYR A 77 -5.75 -3.00 8.47
CA TYR A 77 -4.78 -3.69 9.33
C TYR A 77 -3.43 -3.93 8.67
N SER A 78 -3.27 -3.57 7.42
CA SER A 78 -2.04 -3.76 6.67
C SER A 78 -1.00 -2.71 7.05
N LYS A 79 0.27 -3.15 7.08
CA LYS A 79 1.44 -2.29 7.24
C LYS A 79 2.33 -2.43 6.04
N ASN A 80 2.90 -1.33 5.61
CA ASN A 80 3.74 -1.27 4.43
C ASN A 80 5.04 -0.53 4.74
N GLU A 81 6.10 -0.95 4.08
CA GLU A 81 7.38 -0.28 4.11
C GLU A 81 7.63 0.36 2.75
N LEU A 82 7.75 1.68 2.74
CA LEU A 82 8.12 2.44 1.56
C LEU A 82 9.58 2.86 1.68
N ARG A 83 10.34 2.57 0.64
CA ARG A 83 11.73 3.02 0.53
C ARG A 83 11.79 4.26 -0.35
N THR A 84 12.49 5.28 0.13
CA THR A 84 12.81 6.44 -0.68
C THR A 84 14.02 6.14 -1.55
N ASN A 85 13.92 6.41 -2.86
CA ASN A 85 14.98 6.08 -3.84
C ASN A 85 15.82 7.29 -4.29
N TYR A 86 15.67 8.43 -3.63
CA TYR A 86 16.10 9.72 -4.18
C TYR A 86 17.27 10.41 -3.48
N LEU A 87 17.89 9.78 -2.51
CA LEU A 87 19.02 10.34 -1.80
C LEU A 87 20.16 9.33 -1.67
N ASN A 88 21.36 9.85 -1.44
CA ASN A 88 22.49 9.05 -0.97
C ASN A 88 22.15 8.31 0.34
N GLN A 89 21.18 8.81 1.08
CA GLN A 89 20.62 8.21 2.28
C GLN A 89 19.22 7.66 2.00
N LYS A 90 19.04 6.35 2.13
CA LYS A 90 17.76 5.67 1.94
C LYS A 90 16.97 5.70 3.24
N TYR A 91 15.75 6.20 3.18
CA TYR A 91 14.80 6.16 4.29
C TYR A 91 13.78 5.07 4.06
N ILE A 92 13.40 4.40 5.13
CA ILE A 92 12.29 3.43 5.14
C ILE A 92 11.16 4.04 5.96
N LEU A 93 10.02 4.22 5.31
CA LEU A 93 8.82 4.76 5.94
C LEU A 93 7.84 3.61 6.22
N MET A 94 7.50 3.45 7.50
CA MET A 94 6.43 2.54 7.90
C MET A 94 5.09 3.24 7.73
N THR A 95 4.25 2.72 6.85
CA THR A 95 2.98 3.34 6.49
C THR A 95 1.80 2.37 6.60
N SER A 96 0.61 2.92 6.81
CA SER A 96 -0.63 2.19 6.56
C SER A 96 -0.88 2.07 5.05
N SER A 97 -1.83 1.22 4.64
CA SER A 97 -2.19 1.10 3.22
C SER A 97 -2.72 2.41 2.65
N TYR A 98 -3.45 3.20 3.43
CA TYR A 98 -3.96 4.50 2.99
C TYR A 98 -2.86 5.54 2.79
N GLN A 99 -1.91 5.63 3.72
CA GLN A 99 -0.73 6.49 3.58
C GLN A 99 0.12 6.10 2.38
N MET A 100 0.34 4.80 2.20
CA MET A 100 1.05 4.26 1.03
C MET A 100 0.37 4.64 -0.28
N ALA A 101 -0.95 4.48 -0.38
CA ALA A 101 -1.70 4.83 -1.58
C ALA A 101 -1.59 6.32 -1.93
N VAL A 102 -1.64 7.19 -0.94
CA VAL A 102 -1.44 8.63 -1.13
C VAL A 102 -0.02 8.91 -1.62
N LEU A 103 0.99 8.40 -0.96
CA LEU A 103 2.39 8.67 -1.30
C LEU A 103 2.77 8.14 -2.68
N LEU A 104 2.25 7.00 -3.10
CA LEU A 104 2.51 6.44 -4.43
C LEU A 104 1.92 7.29 -5.56
N GLN A 105 0.89 8.09 -5.30
CA GLN A 105 0.37 9.04 -6.30
C GLN A 105 1.39 10.12 -6.67
N TYR A 106 2.26 10.49 -5.73
CA TYR A 106 3.34 11.46 -5.96
C TYR A 106 4.49 10.94 -6.82
N ASN A 107 4.53 9.66 -7.16
CA ASN A 107 5.43 9.14 -8.20
C ASN A 107 5.06 9.64 -9.61
N ARG A 108 3.85 10.13 -9.79
CA ARG A 108 3.30 10.57 -11.08
C ARG A 108 2.96 12.05 -11.12
N ASN A 109 2.66 12.63 -9.97
CA ASN A 109 2.21 14.02 -9.85
C ASN A 109 3.03 14.71 -8.78
N ASP A 110 3.50 15.92 -9.06
CA ASP A 110 4.29 16.70 -8.10
C ASP A 110 3.41 17.36 -7.04
N THR A 111 2.21 17.73 -7.43
CA THR A 111 1.20 18.41 -6.60
C THR A 111 -0.15 17.75 -6.78
N MET A 112 -0.89 17.55 -5.71
CA MET A 112 -2.25 17.04 -5.77
C MET A 112 -3.17 17.77 -4.78
N SER A 113 -4.39 18.04 -5.24
CA SER A 113 -5.46 18.55 -4.38
C SER A 113 -6.14 17.41 -3.60
N LEU A 114 -6.88 17.78 -2.54
CA LEU A 114 -7.63 16.81 -1.77
C LEU A 114 -8.63 16.03 -2.63
N ASP A 115 -9.34 16.71 -3.54
CA ASP A 115 -10.35 16.07 -4.40
C ASP A 115 -9.71 15.14 -5.45
N GLU A 116 -8.54 15.49 -5.98
CA GLU A 116 -7.75 14.61 -6.86
C GLU A 116 -7.30 13.34 -6.14
N LEU A 117 -6.86 13.47 -4.89
CA LEU A 117 -6.48 12.32 -4.07
C LEU A 117 -7.67 11.43 -3.74
N VAL A 118 -8.83 11.99 -3.43
CA VAL A 118 -10.09 11.22 -3.25
C VAL A 118 -10.41 10.42 -4.50
N THR A 119 -10.35 11.04 -5.66
CA THR A 119 -10.65 10.39 -6.94
C THR A 119 -9.65 9.29 -7.27
N ALA A 120 -8.37 9.51 -7.01
CA ALA A 120 -7.30 8.56 -7.31
C ALA A 120 -7.28 7.33 -6.39
N THR A 121 -7.68 7.50 -5.13
CA THR A 121 -7.57 6.43 -4.11
C THR A 121 -8.90 5.85 -3.67
N SER A 122 -10.02 6.49 -3.99
CA SER A 122 -11.37 6.19 -3.46
C SER A 122 -11.47 6.19 -1.94
N ILE A 123 -10.52 6.80 -1.25
CA ILE A 123 -10.59 7.01 0.19
C ILE A 123 -11.59 8.13 0.46
N THR A 124 -12.43 7.96 1.47
CA THR A 124 -13.39 9.02 1.86
C THR A 124 -12.66 10.29 2.28
N LYS A 125 -13.27 11.44 2.01
CA LYS A 125 -12.69 12.75 2.28
C LYS A 125 -12.29 12.92 3.76
N ASP A 126 -13.10 12.42 4.68
CA ASP A 126 -12.84 12.49 6.12
C ASP A 126 -11.62 11.68 6.54
N LEU A 127 -11.53 10.43 6.06
CA LEU A 127 -10.38 9.57 6.33
C LEU A 127 -9.12 10.09 5.65
N LEU A 128 -9.24 10.56 4.42
CA LEU A 128 -8.12 11.12 3.66
C LEU A 128 -7.57 12.39 4.34
N SER A 129 -8.42 13.24 4.85
CA SER A 129 -8.01 14.43 5.61
C SER A 129 -7.18 14.06 6.84
N GLN A 130 -7.56 13.01 7.56
CA GLN A 130 -6.78 12.50 8.70
C GLN A 130 -5.41 11.94 8.25
N VAL A 131 -5.38 11.19 7.16
CA VAL A 131 -4.14 10.65 6.59
C VAL A 131 -3.20 11.76 6.17
N LEU A 132 -3.71 12.77 5.46
CA LEU A 132 -2.92 13.93 5.02
C LEU A 132 -2.41 14.76 6.20
N ALA A 133 -3.21 14.95 7.24
CA ALA A 133 -2.80 15.65 8.45
C ALA A 133 -1.61 14.95 9.14
N LEU A 134 -1.61 13.62 9.19
CA LEU A 134 -0.49 12.83 9.72
C LEU A 134 0.77 12.97 8.87
N LEU A 135 0.64 12.95 7.55
CA LEU A 135 1.76 13.11 6.62
C LEU A 135 2.36 14.53 6.69
N VAL A 136 1.53 15.54 6.83
CA VAL A 136 1.99 16.93 7.03
C VAL A 136 2.68 17.08 8.40
N LYS A 137 2.13 16.48 9.45
CA LYS A 137 2.75 16.47 10.78
C LYS A 137 4.11 15.76 10.78
N ALA A 138 4.25 14.70 10.01
CA ALA A 138 5.51 14.00 9.81
C ALA A 138 6.49 14.73 8.87
N LYS A 139 6.11 15.90 8.34
CA LYS A 139 6.89 16.70 7.39
C LYS A 139 7.21 16.00 6.07
N ILE A 140 6.44 15.00 5.70
CA ILE A 140 6.55 14.32 4.41
C ILE A 140 5.83 15.12 3.34
N LEU A 141 4.66 15.68 3.66
CA LEU A 141 3.91 16.60 2.82
C LEU A 141 3.91 18.00 3.43
N VAL A 142 3.74 19.00 2.58
CA VAL A 142 3.50 20.39 2.95
C VAL A 142 2.17 20.85 2.37
N ASN A 143 1.47 21.70 3.10
CA ASN A 143 0.22 22.31 2.70
C ASN A 143 0.40 23.84 2.79
N GLU A 144 0.89 24.43 1.72
CA GLU A 144 1.08 25.89 1.62
C GLU A 144 -0.19 26.59 1.17
N GLU A 145 -0.99 25.92 0.33
CA GLU A 145 -2.30 26.40 -0.13
C GLU A 145 -3.40 25.47 0.39
N SER A 146 -4.54 26.03 0.73
CA SER A 146 -5.58 25.36 1.55
C SER A 146 -6.08 24.00 1.03
N ASP A 147 -5.97 23.73 -0.25
CA ASP A 147 -6.44 22.47 -0.85
C ASP A 147 -5.35 21.71 -1.63
N GLN A 148 -4.10 22.19 -1.62
CA GLN A 148 -3.00 21.56 -2.32
C GLN A 148 -1.98 20.97 -1.35
N TYR A 149 -1.52 19.76 -1.68
CA TYR A 149 -0.54 19.02 -0.90
C TYR A 149 0.65 18.69 -1.80
N ASP A 150 1.81 19.15 -1.40
CA ASP A 150 3.07 18.95 -2.11
C ASP A 150 4.00 18.08 -1.30
N LEU A 151 4.91 17.38 -1.97
CA LEU A 151 6.02 16.75 -1.26
C LEU A 151 6.92 17.82 -0.66
N ASN A 152 7.39 17.59 0.56
CA ASN A 152 8.28 18.53 1.25
C ASN A 152 9.60 18.68 0.47
N PRO A 153 9.93 19.87 -0.05
CA PRO A 153 11.16 20.09 -0.82
C PRO A 153 12.44 19.98 0.01
N SER A 154 12.32 20.10 1.33
CA SER A 154 13.45 19.86 2.25
C SER A 154 13.80 18.39 2.40
N ILE A 155 12.90 17.50 1.98
CA ILE A 155 13.19 16.12 1.67
C ILE A 155 13.38 16.09 0.15
N PRO A 156 14.60 16.13 -0.41
CA PRO A 156 14.79 16.23 -1.85
C PRO A 156 14.28 14.99 -2.55
N ILE A 157 13.20 15.15 -3.30
CA ILE A 157 12.47 14.07 -3.94
C ILE A 157 12.57 14.27 -5.45
N CYS A 158 13.23 13.35 -6.12
CA CYS A 158 13.26 13.22 -7.58
C CYS A 158 12.21 12.21 -8.06
N ALA A 159 11.79 12.31 -9.30
CA ALA A 159 10.82 11.40 -9.94
C ALA A 159 11.18 9.91 -9.71
N SER A 160 10.27 9.09 -9.30
CA SER A 160 10.38 7.69 -8.80
C SER A 160 10.72 7.56 -7.31
N ASN A 161 9.98 8.22 -6.49
CA ASN A 161 10.36 8.57 -5.13
C ASN A 161 10.09 7.48 -4.09
N PHE A 162 9.12 6.62 -4.32
CA PHE A 162 8.70 5.60 -3.38
C PHE A 162 8.67 4.23 -4.03
N ALA A 163 9.33 3.25 -3.43
CA ALA A 163 9.24 1.86 -3.79
C ALA A 163 8.84 1.05 -2.56
N LEU A 164 8.03 0.01 -2.79
CA LEU A 164 7.70 -0.97 -1.77
C LEU A 164 8.92 -1.88 -1.54
N SER A 165 9.26 -2.11 -0.30
CA SER A 165 10.37 -2.99 0.08
C SER A 165 9.86 -4.30 0.67
#